data_6250ae5635d76878b01ed373c8c2e96c
#
_entry.id   6250ae5635d76878b01ed373c8c2e96c
#
_cell.length_a   1.000
_cell.length_b   1.000
_cell.length_c   1.000
_cell.angle_alpha   90.00
_cell.angle_beta   90.00
_cell.angle_gamma   90.00
#
_symmetry.space_group_name_H-M   'P 1'
#
loop_
_entity.id
_entity.type
_entity.pdbx_description
1 polymer ?
#
loop_
_entity_poly.entity_id
_entity_poly.type
_entity_poly.pdbx_seq_one_letter_code
_entity_poly.pdbx_strand_id
1 'polypeptide(L)'
;MERKKLAPGVFITTLDAEKFNRCRITIHLRYPALRRSATDAAVLPLVLERGYAGCPDMTELSRKLARLYGADLGVDQSSAGIDRVLTVDICGIKDRFALDGENLTREYADIAFGTIFEPYLIDGVFDPEAVRIEKESLARRWMPSSTISACTVCARLAANFTAIPRQALSWAATKVTCPT
;
A
#
# COMPACT_ATOMS: atom_id res chain seq x y z
N MET A 1 11.34 -11.58 19.27
CA MET A 1 10.04 -11.14 18.71
C MET A 1 9.19 -10.58 19.83
N GLU A 2 8.89 -9.32 19.77
CA GLU A 2 8.08 -8.62 20.76
C GLU A 2 6.80 -8.10 20.10
N ARG A 3 5.66 -8.29 20.77
CA ARG A 3 4.37 -7.78 20.30
C ARG A 3 3.74 -6.90 21.37
N LYS A 4 3.48 -5.65 21.02
CA LYS A 4 2.89 -4.64 21.89
C LYS A 4 1.54 -4.19 21.34
N LYS A 5 0.52 -4.12 22.20
CA LYS A 5 -0.77 -3.52 21.85
C LYS A 5 -0.67 -2.01 22.08
N LEU A 6 -0.95 -1.22 21.06
CA LEU A 6 -0.93 0.25 21.13
C LEU A 6 -2.33 0.81 21.44
N ALA A 7 -3.35 0.24 20.80
CA ALA A 7 -4.75 0.64 20.96
C ALA A 7 -5.67 -0.57 20.70
N PRO A 8 -6.98 -0.48 20.95
CA PRO A 8 -7.91 -1.52 20.56
C PRO A 8 -7.81 -1.82 19.07
N GLY A 9 -7.50 -3.07 18.72
CA GLY A 9 -7.30 -3.51 17.33
C GLY A 9 -5.94 -3.15 16.70
N VAL A 10 -5.08 -2.37 17.38
CA VAL A 10 -3.78 -1.93 16.84
C VAL A 10 -2.64 -2.62 17.59
N PHE A 11 -1.78 -3.29 16.84
CA PHE A 11 -0.63 -4.02 17.38
C PHE A 11 0.63 -3.67 16.60
N ILE A 12 1.73 -3.50 17.31
CA ILE A 12 3.07 -3.45 16.73
C ILE A 12 3.81 -4.74 17.08
N THR A 13 4.52 -5.29 16.12
CA THR A 13 5.37 -6.45 16.33
C THR A 13 6.77 -6.12 15.83
N THR A 14 7.75 -6.19 16.71
CA THR A 14 9.15 -6.01 16.39
C THR A 14 9.86 -7.35 16.38
N LEU A 15 10.69 -7.55 15.36
CA LEU A 15 11.56 -8.72 15.23
C LEU A 15 12.96 -8.22 14.96
N ASP A 16 13.83 -8.38 15.93
CA ASP A 16 15.25 -8.17 15.70
C ASP A 16 15.84 -9.36 14.94
N ALA A 17 16.55 -9.05 13.86
CA ALA A 17 17.18 -10.04 13.00
C ALA A 17 18.56 -9.52 12.57
N GLU A 18 19.53 -9.56 13.50
CA GLU A 18 20.90 -9.05 13.32
C GLU A 18 21.63 -9.64 12.10
N LYS A 19 21.33 -10.89 11.76
CA LYS A 19 21.93 -11.58 10.62
C LYS A 19 21.55 -11.02 9.25
N PHE A 20 20.48 -10.19 9.16
CA PHE A 20 20.04 -9.60 7.91
C PHE A 20 20.49 -8.15 7.80
N ASN A 21 20.90 -7.75 6.60
CA ASN A 21 21.35 -6.39 6.30
C ASN A 21 20.20 -5.46 5.87
N ARG A 22 18.99 -5.97 5.79
CA ARG A 22 17.80 -5.23 5.37
C ARG A 22 16.85 -4.98 6.54
N CYS A 23 16.23 -3.81 6.53
CA CYS A 23 15.10 -3.43 7.34
C CYS A 23 13.83 -3.60 6.52
N ARG A 24 12.77 -4.10 7.12
CA ARG A 24 11.44 -4.22 6.50
C ARG A 24 10.39 -3.70 7.44
N ILE A 25 9.56 -2.81 6.94
CA ILE A 25 8.37 -2.31 7.63
C ILE A 25 7.15 -2.78 6.86
N THR A 26 6.25 -3.49 7.53
CA THR A 26 5.04 -4.01 6.90
C THR A 26 3.83 -3.55 7.71
N ILE A 27 2.87 -2.92 7.05
CA ILE A 27 1.61 -2.46 7.64
C ILE A 27 0.49 -3.31 7.07
N HIS A 28 -0.29 -3.94 7.94
CA HIS A 28 -1.47 -4.72 7.56
C HIS A 28 -2.74 -4.05 8.03
N LEU A 29 -3.61 -3.70 7.09
CA LEU A 29 -4.95 -3.20 7.36
C LEU A 29 -5.98 -4.27 7.05
N ARG A 30 -6.66 -4.76 8.08
CA ARG A 30 -7.70 -5.77 7.95
C ARG A 30 -9.08 -5.11 7.92
N TYR A 31 -9.91 -5.47 6.93
CA TYR A 31 -11.26 -4.96 6.77
C TYR A 31 -12.20 -6.02 6.17
N PRO A 32 -13.53 -5.91 6.42
CA PRO A 32 -14.50 -6.88 5.92
C PRO A 32 -14.55 -6.93 4.39
N ALA A 33 -14.61 -8.12 3.81
CA ALA A 33 -14.78 -8.31 2.38
C ALA A 33 -16.25 -8.12 1.98
N LEU A 34 -16.57 -6.97 1.39
CA LEU A 34 -17.89 -6.69 0.86
C LEU A 34 -17.93 -6.94 -0.65
N ARG A 35 -18.91 -7.71 -1.14
CA ARG A 35 -19.06 -7.99 -2.58
C ARG A 35 -19.17 -6.72 -3.42
N ARG A 36 -19.88 -5.71 -2.94
CA ARG A 36 -20.09 -4.43 -3.64
C ARG A 36 -18.80 -3.61 -3.85
N SER A 37 -17.80 -3.79 -3.00
CA SER A 37 -16.52 -3.08 -3.06
C SER A 37 -15.36 -3.97 -3.52
N ALA A 38 -15.64 -5.17 -4.03
CA ALA A 38 -14.60 -6.13 -4.40
C ALA A 38 -13.67 -5.61 -5.49
N THR A 39 -14.22 -4.91 -6.46
CA THR A 39 -13.46 -4.32 -7.58
C THR A 39 -12.63 -3.13 -7.13
N ASP A 40 -13.22 -2.24 -6.34
CA ASP A 40 -12.55 -1.06 -5.81
C ASP A 40 -11.39 -1.46 -4.91
N ALA A 41 -11.63 -2.46 -4.07
CA ALA A 41 -10.60 -3.05 -3.24
C ALA A 41 -9.44 -3.65 -4.06
N ALA A 42 -9.70 -4.24 -5.23
CA ALA A 42 -8.66 -4.80 -6.09
C ALA A 42 -7.82 -3.72 -6.80
N VAL A 43 -8.38 -2.54 -7.05
CA VAL A 43 -7.68 -1.41 -7.69
C VAL A 43 -6.91 -0.58 -6.68
N LEU A 44 -7.39 -0.51 -5.44
CA LEU A 44 -6.83 0.34 -4.37
C LEU A 44 -5.31 0.17 -4.18
N PRO A 45 -4.75 -1.05 -4.08
CA PRO A 45 -3.30 -1.21 -3.93
C PRO A 45 -2.51 -0.57 -5.07
N LEU A 46 -2.97 -0.74 -6.31
CA LEU A 46 -2.30 -0.24 -7.51
C LEU A 46 -2.27 1.30 -7.55
N VAL A 47 -3.35 1.93 -7.10
CA VAL A 47 -3.43 3.40 -7.03
C VAL A 47 -2.56 3.94 -5.88
N LEU A 48 -2.55 3.27 -4.73
CA LEU A 48 -1.71 3.66 -3.58
C LEU A 48 -0.22 3.55 -3.88
N GLU A 49 0.19 2.59 -4.70
CA GLU A 49 1.59 2.39 -5.09
C GLU A 49 2.12 3.51 -6.01
N ARG A 50 1.23 4.29 -6.63
CA ARG A 50 1.63 5.38 -7.54
C ARG A 50 2.22 6.59 -6.83
N GLY A 51 1.82 6.84 -5.58
CA GLY A 51 2.32 7.98 -4.82
C GLY A 51 1.48 8.31 -3.59
N TYR A 52 1.97 9.24 -2.81
CA TYR A 52 1.30 9.78 -1.63
C TYR A 52 1.49 11.30 -1.57
N ALA A 53 0.89 11.99 -0.60
CA ALA A 53 0.92 13.46 -0.53
C ALA A 53 2.33 14.07 -0.54
N GLY A 54 3.33 13.36 0.06
CA GLY A 54 4.73 13.80 0.05
C GLY A 54 5.48 13.54 -1.26
N CYS A 55 4.96 12.66 -2.12
CA CYS A 55 5.49 12.33 -3.46
C CYS A 55 4.30 11.96 -4.36
N PRO A 56 3.62 12.96 -4.95
CA PRO A 56 2.37 12.74 -5.69
C PRO A 56 2.56 12.01 -7.03
N ASP A 57 3.76 12.03 -7.56
CA ASP A 57 4.10 11.38 -8.82
C ASP A 57 4.96 10.13 -8.62
N MET A 58 4.66 9.09 -9.39
CA MET A 58 5.40 7.83 -9.39
C MET A 58 6.90 8.02 -9.68
N THR A 59 7.24 9.01 -10.51
CA THR A 59 8.63 9.34 -10.82
C THR A 59 9.34 9.94 -9.62
N GLU A 60 8.68 10.82 -8.88
CA GLU A 60 9.23 11.43 -7.65
C GLU A 60 9.40 10.38 -6.56
N LEU A 61 8.40 9.52 -6.38
CA LEU A 61 8.48 8.41 -5.43
C LEU A 61 9.63 7.46 -5.78
N SER A 62 9.77 7.07 -7.05
CA SER A 62 10.87 6.22 -7.51
C SER A 62 12.24 6.87 -7.29
N ARG A 63 12.36 8.17 -7.53
CA ARG A 63 13.60 8.92 -7.24
C ARG A 63 13.90 8.95 -5.74
N LYS A 64 12.88 9.15 -4.89
CA LYS A 64 13.03 9.12 -3.43
C LYS A 64 13.50 7.74 -2.97
N LEU A 65 12.86 6.67 -3.44
CA LEU A 65 13.26 5.30 -3.12
C LEU A 65 14.69 4.97 -3.60
N ALA A 66 15.07 5.45 -4.80
CA ALA A 66 16.42 5.30 -5.30
C ALA A 66 17.48 6.01 -4.41
N ARG A 67 17.17 7.22 -3.92
CA ARG A 67 18.05 7.95 -2.97
C ARG A 67 18.14 7.23 -1.63
N LEU A 68 17.12 6.51 -1.23
CA LEU A 68 17.12 5.66 -0.04
C LEU A 68 17.75 4.28 -0.31
N TYR A 69 18.84 4.29 -1.08
CA TYR A 69 19.65 3.11 -1.43
C TYR A 69 18.88 2.00 -2.15
N GLY A 70 17.92 2.40 -2.99
CA GLY A 70 17.10 1.45 -3.73
C GLY A 70 16.12 0.70 -2.83
N ALA A 71 15.49 1.41 -1.91
CA ALA A 71 14.38 0.85 -1.15
C ALA A 71 13.23 0.43 -2.07
N ASP A 72 12.55 -0.63 -1.72
CA ASP A 72 11.42 -1.20 -2.46
C ASP A 72 10.14 -0.97 -1.68
N LEU A 73 9.12 -0.41 -2.33
CA LEU A 73 7.78 -0.21 -1.78
C LEU A 73 6.80 -1.07 -2.57
N GLY A 74 6.05 -1.90 -1.87
CA GLY A 74 4.99 -2.70 -2.45
C GLY A 74 3.68 -2.50 -1.71
N VAL A 75 2.59 -2.48 -2.45
CA VAL A 75 1.24 -2.45 -1.90
C VAL A 75 0.46 -3.62 -2.48
N ASP A 76 -0.01 -4.50 -1.62
CA ASP A 76 -0.71 -5.72 -2.04
C ASP A 76 -2.00 -5.93 -1.26
N GLN A 77 -2.87 -6.77 -1.79
CA GLN A 77 -4.10 -7.17 -1.15
C GLN A 77 -4.27 -8.68 -1.16
N SER A 78 -4.53 -9.22 0.01
CA SER A 78 -4.81 -10.64 0.20
C SER A 78 -6.16 -10.88 0.89
N SER A 79 -6.60 -12.13 0.91
CA SER A 79 -7.80 -12.56 1.63
C SER A 79 -7.42 -13.35 2.86
N ALA A 80 -8.05 -13.05 3.99
CA ALA A 80 -7.87 -13.74 5.26
C ALA A 80 -9.25 -14.22 5.78
N GLY A 81 -9.70 -15.38 5.31
CA GLY A 81 -11.05 -15.88 5.57
C GLY A 81 -12.10 -15.00 4.90
N ILE A 82 -12.97 -14.41 5.74
CA ILE A 82 -14.06 -13.50 5.29
C ILE A 82 -13.59 -12.04 5.19
N ASP A 83 -12.37 -11.75 5.57
CA ASP A 83 -11.81 -10.40 5.56
C ASP A 83 -10.77 -10.25 4.44
N ARG A 84 -10.49 -9.00 4.10
CA ARG A 84 -9.37 -8.61 3.26
C ARG A 84 -8.28 -7.95 4.09
N VAL A 85 -7.06 -8.09 3.63
CA VAL A 85 -5.88 -7.46 4.22
C VAL A 85 -5.17 -6.66 3.15
N LEU A 86 -5.17 -5.33 3.30
CA LEU A 86 -4.30 -4.45 2.55
C LEU A 86 -2.94 -4.46 3.25
N THR A 87 -1.90 -4.73 2.51
CA THR A 87 -0.52 -4.78 3.00
C THR A 87 0.29 -3.69 2.30
N VAL A 88 0.91 -2.82 3.07
CA VAL A 88 1.96 -1.92 2.58
C VAL A 88 3.27 -2.39 3.16
N ASP A 89 4.23 -2.60 2.32
CA ASP A 89 5.52 -3.17 2.65
C ASP A 89 6.64 -2.30 2.08
N ILE A 90 7.57 -1.88 2.91
CA ILE A 90 8.78 -1.20 2.46
C ILE A 90 10.01 -1.93 2.97
N CYS A 91 10.97 -2.13 2.09
CA CYS A 91 12.18 -2.87 2.39
C CYS A 91 13.42 -2.12 1.85
N GLY A 92 14.39 -1.88 2.72
CA GLY A 92 15.64 -1.22 2.35
C GLY A 92 16.81 -1.71 3.21
N ILE A 93 17.94 -1.05 3.14
CA ILE A 93 19.11 -1.34 3.98
C ILE A 93 18.88 -0.82 5.40
N LYS A 94 19.59 -1.40 6.39
CA LYS A 94 19.57 -0.90 7.77
C LYS A 94 20.35 0.41 7.91
N ASP A 95 20.00 1.24 8.88
CA ASP A 95 20.60 2.53 9.19
C ASP A 95 22.13 2.44 9.35
N ARG A 96 22.64 1.36 9.92
CA ARG A 96 24.09 1.13 10.11
C ARG A 96 24.89 1.06 8.79
N PHE A 97 24.23 0.92 7.66
CA PHE A 97 24.85 0.89 6.33
C PHE A 97 24.65 2.21 5.56
N ALA A 98 23.96 3.18 6.15
CA ALA A 98 23.85 4.53 5.58
C ALA A 98 25.23 5.22 5.61
N LEU A 99 25.56 5.89 4.51
CA LEU A 99 26.88 6.53 4.36
C LEU A 99 27.00 7.79 5.23
N ASP A 100 25.91 8.55 5.36
CA ASP A 100 25.90 9.87 6.02
C ASP A 100 25.21 9.84 7.41
N GLY A 101 25.04 8.66 8.00
CA GLY A 101 24.37 8.50 9.31
C GLY A 101 22.87 8.84 9.27
N GLU A 102 22.25 8.71 8.12
CA GLU A 102 20.83 8.94 7.91
C GLU A 102 19.97 7.91 8.68
N ASN A 103 18.83 8.35 9.21
CA ASN A 103 17.86 7.46 9.81
C ASN A 103 16.91 6.92 8.73
N LEU A 104 17.38 5.90 8.01
CA LEU A 104 16.63 5.28 6.91
C LEU A 104 15.35 4.61 7.40
N THR A 105 15.36 4.03 8.58
CA THR A 105 14.19 3.40 9.20
C THR A 105 13.04 4.40 9.35
N ARG A 106 13.33 5.64 9.75
CA ARG A 106 12.34 6.70 9.85
C ARG A 106 11.79 7.08 8.50
N GLU A 107 12.64 7.28 7.50
CA GLU A 107 12.22 7.58 6.12
C GLU A 107 11.33 6.48 5.54
N TYR A 108 11.67 5.22 5.79
CA TYR A 108 10.82 4.09 5.38
C TYR A 108 9.46 4.12 6.08
N ALA A 109 9.44 4.42 7.38
CA ALA A 109 8.20 4.54 8.13
C ALA A 109 7.34 5.69 7.58
N ASP A 110 7.93 6.86 7.33
CA ASP A 110 7.23 8.04 6.81
C ASP A 110 6.62 7.75 5.42
N ILE A 111 7.32 7.03 4.54
CA ILE A 111 6.79 6.61 3.25
C ILE A 111 5.64 5.61 3.43
N ALA A 112 5.82 4.56 4.24
CA ALA A 112 4.81 3.52 4.43
C ALA A 112 3.52 4.06 5.07
N PHE A 113 3.66 4.93 6.07
CA PHE A 113 2.50 5.59 6.71
C PHE A 113 1.88 6.64 5.81
N GLY A 114 2.69 7.44 5.09
CA GLY A 114 2.22 8.40 4.11
C GLY A 114 1.36 7.75 3.03
N THR A 115 1.79 6.61 2.49
CA THR A 115 1.04 5.85 1.48
C THR A 115 -0.36 5.46 1.96
N ILE A 116 -0.55 5.15 3.24
CA ILE A 116 -1.83 4.71 3.80
C ILE A 116 -2.68 5.88 4.29
N PHE A 117 -2.09 6.78 5.07
CA PHE A 117 -2.84 7.80 5.81
C PHE A 117 -2.90 9.14 5.11
N GLU A 118 -1.95 9.39 4.20
CA GLU A 118 -1.84 10.59 3.40
C GLU A 118 -1.71 10.26 1.91
N PRO A 119 -2.63 9.45 1.34
CA PRO A 119 -2.60 9.14 -0.09
C PRO A 119 -2.74 10.41 -0.91
N TYR A 120 -2.18 10.42 -2.12
CA TYR A 120 -2.37 11.53 -3.02
C TYR A 120 -3.83 11.61 -3.47
N LEU A 121 -4.50 12.71 -3.13
CA LEU A 121 -5.90 12.97 -3.45
C LEU A 121 -6.03 14.34 -4.12
N ILE A 122 -6.85 14.42 -5.17
CA ILE A 122 -7.29 15.65 -5.83
C ILE A 122 -8.71 15.91 -5.36
N ASP A 123 -8.94 17.04 -4.69
CA ASP A 123 -10.25 17.41 -4.13
C ASP A 123 -10.88 16.31 -3.24
N GLY A 124 -10.04 15.57 -2.51
CA GLY A 124 -10.48 14.53 -1.57
C GLY A 124 -10.81 13.17 -2.21
N VAL A 125 -10.56 13.01 -3.51
CA VAL A 125 -10.72 11.76 -4.25
C VAL A 125 -9.41 11.35 -4.91
N PHE A 126 -9.25 10.06 -5.21
CA PHE A 126 -8.10 9.60 -6.00
C PHE A 126 -8.16 10.20 -7.41
N ASP A 127 -6.99 10.48 -7.99
CA ASP A 127 -6.89 10.95 -9.37
C ASP A 127 -7.67 10.02 -10.32
N PRO A 128 -8.72 10.52 -11.01
CA PRO A 128 -9.56 9.71 -11.89
C PRO A 128 -8.77 9.05 -13.02
N GLU A 129 -7.73 9.71 -13.51
CA GLU A 129 -6.90 9.19 -14.59
C GLU A 129 -6.02 8.03 -14.10
N ALA A 130 -5.40 8.17 -12.93
CA ALA A 130 -4.65 7.09 -12.29
C ALA A 130 -5.56 5.87 -12.05
N VAL A 131 -6.75 6.07 -11.52
CA VAL A 131 -7.73 5.01 -11.29
C VAL A 131 -8.14 4.34 -12.60
N ARG A 132 -8.35 5.11 -13.69
CA ARG A 132 -8.70 4.58 -15.01
C ARG A 132 -7.59 3.68 -15.56
N ILE A 133 -6.35 4.14 -15.50
CA ILE A 133 -5.17 3.40 -15.97
C ILE A 133 -5.04 2.07 -15.22
N GLU A 134 -5.15 2.11 -13.89
CA GLU A 134 -4.99 0.89 -13.07
C GLU A 134 -6.16 -0.09 -13.24
N LYS A 135 -7.37 0.39 -13.45
CA LYS A 135 -8.51 -0.47 -13.82
C LYS A 135 -8.28 -1.19 -15.15
N GLU A 136 -7.80 -0.48 -16.16
CA GLU A 136 -7.49 -1.08 -17.45
C GLU A 136 -6.34 -2.08 -17.35
N SER A 137 -5.30 -1.77 -16.56
CA SER A 137 -4.18 -2.66 -16.30
C SER A 137 -4.65 -3.94 -15.60
N LEU A 138 -5.49 -3.81 -14.58
CA LEU A 138 -6.08 -4.94 -13.87
C LEU A 138 -6.96 -5.78 -14.78
N ALA A 139 -7.82 -5.17 -15.58
CA ALA A 139 -8.67 -5.86 -16.54
C ALA A 139 -7.83 -6.69 -17.54
N ARG A 140 -6.75 -6.12 -18.07
CA ARG A 140 -5.83 -6.82 -18.97
C ARG A 140 -5.14 -8.02 -18.31
N ARG A 141 -4.77 -7.90 -17.04
CA ARG A 141 -4.12 -8.99 -16.28
C ARG A 141 -5.05 -10.16 -16.01
N TRP A 142 -6.36 -9.90 -15.86
CA TRP A 142 -7.37 -10.90 -15.52
C TRP A 142 -8.09 -11.50 -16.72
N MET A 143 -7.94 -10.92 -17.91
CA MET A 143 -8.51 -11.49 -19.15
C MET A 143 -7.55 -12.51 -19.74
N PRO A 144 -7.92 -13.81 -19.79
CA PRO A 144 -7.26 -14.74 -20.69
C PRO A 144 -7.45 -14.23 -22.14
N SER A 145 -6.45 -14.42 -22.98
CA SER A 145 -6.33 -13.88 -24.34
C SER A 145 -7.39 -14.36 -25.36
N SER A 146 -8.56 -14.80 -24.92
CA SER A 146 -9.67 -15.22 -25.78
C SER A 146 -10.98 -14.54 -25.34
N THR A 147 -11.33 -13.51 -26.09
CA THR A 147 -12.72 -13.14 -26.43
C THR A 147 -13.69 -12.78 -25.31
N ILE A 148 -13.46 -11.66 -24.60
CA ILE A 148 -14.56 -10.90 -24.01
C ILE A 148 -14.25 -9.40 -24.17
N SER A 149 -15.18 -8.66 -24.81
CA SER A 149 -15.05 -7.22 -25.06
C SER A 149 -14.76 -6.43 -23.78
N ALA A 150 -13.64 -5.71 -23.76
CA ALA A 150 -13.18 -4.86 -22.65
C ALA A 150 -14.24 -3.85 -22.15
N CYS A 151 -15.22 -3.55 -22.98
CA CYS A 151 -16.29 -2.60 -22.72
C CYS A 151 -17.23 -2.99 -21.57
N THR A 152 -17.54 -4.29 -21.41
CA THR A 152 -18.54 -4.73 -20.40
C THR A 152 -17.95 -4.74 -18.99
N VAL A 153 -16.66 -5.04 -18.83
CA VAL A 153 -15.97 -5.04 -17.53
C VAL A 153 -15.67 -3.61 -17.09
N CYS A 154 -15.19 -2.76 -17.99
CA CYS A 154 -14.93 -1.34 -17.70
C CYS A 154 -16.21 -0.57 -17.34
N ALA A 155 -17.35 -0.85 -18.00
CA ALA A 155 -18.62 -0.22 -17.67
C ALA A 155 -19.15 -0.61 -16.27
N ARG A 156 -18.97 -1.87 -15.86
CA ARG A 156 -19.33 -2.31 -14.50
C ARG A 156 -18.37 -1.77 -13.42
N LEU A 157 -17.10 -1.54 -13.77
CA LEU A 157 -16.10 -0.96 -12.88
C LEU A 157 -16.34 0.53 -12.65
N ALA A 158 -16.72 1.27 -13.68
CA ALA A 158 -16.95 2.71 -13.60
C ALA A 158 -18.22 3.09 -12.78
N ALA A 159 -19.23 2.23 -12.75
CA ALA A 159 -20.51 2.50 -12.06
C ALA A 159 -20.44 2.42 -10.52
N ASN A 160 -19.38 1.82 -9.94
CA ASN A 160 -19.32 1.52 -8.50
C ASN A 160 -18.30 2.37 -7.71
N PHE A 161 -17.63 3.33 -8.36
CA PHE A 161 -16.55 4.08 -7.73
C PHE A 161 -17.02 5.43 -7.15
N THR A 162 -18.07 5.42 -6.37
CA THR A 162 -18.43 6.58 -5.54
C THR A 162 -18.04 6.29 -4.09
N ALA A 163 -16.99 6.99 -3.65
CA ALA A 163 -16.60 7.24 -2.26
C ALA A 163 -16.40 6.02 -1.36
N ILE A 164 -15.14 5.62 -1.19
CA ILE A 164 -14.74 4.88 0.03
C ILE A 164 -14.76 5.90 1.18
N PRO A 165 -15.69 5.83 2.13
CA PRO A 165 -15.71 6.78 3.23
C PRO A 165 -14.46 6.53 4.11
N ARG A 166 -13.80 7.63 4.53
CA ARG A 166 -12.66 7.60 5.47
C ARG A 166 -12.91 6.78 6.74
N GLN A 167 -14.18 6.58 7.12
CA GLN A 167 -14.60 5.77 8.25
C GLN A 167 -14.37 4.25 8.08
N ALA A 168 -14.18 3.75 6.86
CA ALA A 168 -13.90 2.34 6.61
C ALA A 168 -12.43 1.95 6.89
N LEU A 169 -11.53 2.92 7.05
CA LEU A 169 -10.11 2.73 7.35
C LEU A 169 -9.81 2.68 8.87
N SER A 170 -10.82 2.65 9.75
CA SER A 170 -10.64 2.74 11.20
C SER A 170 -10.11 1.46 11.89
N TRP A 171 -9.58 0.50 11.15
CA TRP A 171 -9.14 -0.80 11.71
C TRP A 171 -7.73 -1.17 11.24
N ALA A 172 -6.74 -0.58 11.86
CA ALA A 172 -5.35 -0.92 11.57
C ALA A 172 -4.80 -1.93 12.58
N ALA A 173 -4.56 -3.15 12.15
CA ALA A 173 -3.59 -4.01 12.80
C ALA A 173 -2.24 -3.77 12.13
N THR A 174 -1.39 -2.96 12.72
CA THR A 174 -0.08 -2.63 12.15
C THR A 174 0.95 -3.63 12.62
N LYS A 175 1.54 -4.37 11.70
CA LYS A 175 2.74 -5.15 11.97
C LYS A 175 3.92 -4.37 11.42
N VAL A 176 4.60 -3.65 12.29
CA VAL A 176 5.87 -3.01 11.92
C VAL A 176 6.99 -3.97 12.33
N THR A 177 7.75 -4.46 11.37
CA THR A 177 8.90 -5.31 11.62
C THR A 177 10.13 -4.48 11.34
N CYS A 178 10.64 -3.82 12.37
CA CYS A 178 11.89 -3.07 12.29
C CYS A 178 12.95 -3.79 13.12
N PRO A 179 14.03 -4.30 12.54
CA PRO A 179 15.20 -4.70 13.29
C PRO A 179 16.10 -3.49 13.50
N THR A 180 16.39 -3.19 14.75
CA THR A 180 17.48 -2.27 15.15
C THR A 180 18.84 -2.82 14.77
#